data_e4e4cfa193d715f5321706dc2c2da317
#
_entry.id   e4e4cfa193d715f5321706dc2c2da317
#
_cell.length_a   1.000
_cell.length_b   1.000
_cell.length_c   1.000
_cell.angle_alpha   90.00
_cell.angle_beta   90.00
_cell.angle_gamma   90.00
#
_symmetry.space_group_name_H-M   'P 1'
#
loop_
_entity.id
_entity.type
_entity.pdbx_description
1 polymer ?
#
loop_
_entity_poly.entity_id
_entity_poly.type
_entity_poly.pdbx_seq_one_letter_code
_entity_poly.pdbx_strand_id
1 'polypeptide(L)'
;QGKFELLEKQRPQIKDSRDAIVRVTLSSICTSDLHIKHGSVPRALPGITVGHEMVGIVERVGPAVTSTKPGDRVTVNVETFCGECFFCERGYVNNCVEGGWYLGHKIDGCQTEYVRVPIADNGLELIPDNLTYKDVLAVSCVLPSGYFGAELAEIKEGDTVVVLGCGPCGYTSMMSARLFKPARIIAVDRHDERGQFALDHGWADVFINSKKEDV
;
A
#
# COMPACT_ATOMS: atom_id res chain seq x y z
N GLN A 1 -14.05 11.90 16.77
CA GLN A 1 -12.62 11.87 16.45
C GLN A 1 -11.95 10.85 17.34
N GLY A 2 -11.25 9.87 16.74
CA GLY A 2 -10.57 8.80 17.46
C GLY A 2 -9.28 9.26 18.13
N LYS A 3 -8.86 8.50 19.14
CA LYS A 3 -7.51 8.57 19.69
C LYS A 3 -6.71 7.38 19.22
N PHE A 4 -5.41 7.55 19.00
CA PHE A 4 -4.48 6.45 18.89
C PHE A 4 -3.83 6.24 20.26
N GLU A 5 -3.81 4.99 20.69
CA GLU A 5 -3.23 4.57 21.97
C GLU A 5 -2.39 3.32 21.72
N LEU A 6 -1.31 3.18 22.46
CA LEU A 6 -0.54 1.94 22.49
C LEU A 6 -1.18 1.00 23.52
N LEU A 7 -1.62 -0.16 23.05
CA LEU A 7 -2.29 -1.16 23.88
C LEU A 7 -1.64 -2.52 23.72
N GLU A 8 -1.63 -3.30 24.79
CA GLU A 8 -1.33 -4.73 24.68
C GLU A 8 -2.58 -5.48 24.20
N LYS A 9 -2.40 -6.31 23.17
CA LYS A 9 -3.44 -7.17 22.60
C LYS A 9 -2.98 -8.61 22.56
N GLN A 10 -3.94 -9.51 22.58
CA GLN A 10 -3.64 -10.93 22.38
C GLN A 10 -3.06 -11.16 20.99
N ARG A 11 -2.06 -12.04 20.90
CA ARG A 11 -1.46 -12.44 19.63
C ARG A 11 -2.53 -13.02 18.71
N PRO A 12 -2.58 -12.59 17.42
CA PRO A 12 -3.60 -13.08 16.49
C PRO A 12 -3.49 -14.59 16.27
N GLN A 13 -4.63 -15.20 16.01
CA GLN A 13 -4.74 -16.64 15.74
C GLN A 13 -5.23 -16.86 14.31
N ILE A 14 -4.90 -18.01 13.72
CA ILE A 14 -5.51 -18.51 12.49
C ILE A 14 -7.02 -18.68 12.75
N LYS A 15 -7.86 -18.09 11.92
CA LYS A 15 -9.33 -18.13 11.98
C LYS A 15 -9.91 -18.92 10.82
N ASP A 16 -9.25 -18.92 9.67
CA ASP A 16 -9.62 -19.65 8.45
C ASP A 16 -8.41 -20.49 7.99
N SER A 17 -8.68 -21.58 7.31
CA SER A 17 -7.62 -22.44 6.77
C SER A 17 -6.68 -21.75 5.79
N ARG A 18 -7.11 -20.66 5.18
CA ARG A 18 -6.35 -19.83 4.22
C ARG A 18 -5.58 -18.66 4.86
N ASP A 19 -5.64 -18.49 6.18
CA ASP A 19 -4.97 -17.40 6.87
C ASP A 19 -3.46 -17.65 7.04
N ALA A 20 -2.69 -16.57 7.17
CA ALA A 20 -1.35 -16.59 7.73
C ALA A 20 -1.22 -15.63 8.92
N ILE A 21 -0.27 -15.91 9.79
CA ILE A 21 0.21 -14.97 10.81
C ILE A 21 1.60 -14.51 10.36
N VAL A 22 1.76 -13.21 10.22
CA VAL A 22 3.03 -12.57 9.85
C VAL A 22 3.58 -11.81 11.06
N ARG A 23 4.84 -12.05 11.39
CA ARG A 23 5.61 -11.23 12.31
C ARG A 23 6.12 -10.02 11.55
N VAL A 24 5.63 -8.84 11.90
CA VAL A 24 5.98 -7.58 11.24
C VAL A 24 7.43 -7.23 11.53
N THR A 25 8.21 -6.98 10.49
CA THR A 25 9.62 -6.57 10.61
C THR A 25 9.78 -5.08 10.35
N LEU A 26 9.03 -4.53 9.42
CA LEU A 26 8.99 -3.12 9.09
C LEU A 26 7.59 -2.74 8.62
N SER A 27 7.11 -1.58 9.04
CA SER A 27 5.84 -1.01 8.61
C SER A 27 5.98 0.50 8.40
N SER A 28 5.05 1.08 7.65
CA SER A 28 4.91 2.53 7.50
C SER A 28 3.53 3.01 7.91
N ILE A 29 3.39 4.31 8.12
CA ILE A 29 2.12 4.96 8.41
C ILE A 29 1.61 5.59 7.13
N CYS A 30 0.44 5.15 6.68
CA CYS A 30 -0.26 5.74 5.55
C CYS A 30 -1.13 6.93 5.99
N THR A 31 -1.37 7.86 5.08
CA THR A 31 -2.35 8.94 5.30
C THR A 31 -3.75 8.39 5.61
N SER A 32 -4.09 7.21 5.11
CA SER A 32 -5.35 6.53 5.42
C SER A 32 -5.54 6.25 6.92
N ASP A 33 -4.46 6.01 7.67
CA ASP A 33 -4.52 5.84 9.14
C ASP A 33 -4.97 7.14 9.82
N LEU A 34 -4.52 8.30 9.30
CA LEU A 34 -4.99 9.61 9.76
C LEU A 34 -6.47 9.84 9.41
N HIS A 35 -6.90 9.39 8.23
CA HIS A 35 -8.32 9.45 7.86
C HIS A 35 -9.19 8.60 8.79
N ILE A 36 -8.73 7.43 9.22
CA ILE A 36 -9.41 6.62 10.25
C ILE A 36 -9.49 7.42 11.56
N LYS A 37 -8.38 7.98 12.03
CA LYS A 37 -8.33 8.80 13.26
C LYS A 37 -9.32 9.98 13.22
N HIS A 38 -9.45 10.63 12.08
CA HIS A 38 -10.31 11.79 11.90
C HIS A 38 -11.79 11.42 11.64
N GLY A 39 -12.12 10.12 11.55
CA GLY A 39 -13.48 9.65 11.30
C GLY A 39 -13.92 9.74 9.83
N SER A 40 -12.98 9.97 8.90
CA SER A 40 -13.26 10.04 7.46
C SER A 40 -13.43 8.65 6.81
N VAL A 41 -13.22 7.57 7.56
CA VAL A 41 -13.47 6.19 7.14
C VAL A 41 -14.62 5.62 7.97
N PRO A 42 -15.88 5.76 7.54
CA PRO A 42 -17.06 5.41 8.37
C PRO A 42 -17.15 3.93 8.73
N ARG A 43 -16.47 3.07 7.95
CA ARG A 43 -16.47 1.61 8.17
C ARG A 43 -15.39 1.14 9.14
N ALA A 44 -14.52 2.04 9.62
CA ALA A 44 -13.48 1.69 10.57
C ALA A 44 -14.09 1.32 11.94
N LEU A 45 -13.61 0.22 12.51
CA LEU A 45 -14.11 -0.27 13.80
C LEU A 45 -13.34 0.35 14.97
N PRO A 46 -14.01 0.79 16.04
CA PRO A 46 -13.34 1.22 17.26
C PRO A 46 -12.48 0.09 17.87
N GLY A 47 -11.33 0.44 18.42
CA GLY A 47 -10.42 -0.53 19.05
C GLY A 47 -9.61 -1.39 18.09
N ILE A 48 -9.72 -1.12 16.77
CA ILE A 48 -8.91 -1.82 15.76
C ILE A 48 -7.44 -1.40 15.86
N THR A 49 -6.53 -2.33 15.58
CA THR A 49 -5.12 -1.99 15.31
C THR A 49 -5.03 -1.42 13.91
N VAL A 50 -4.52 -0.20 13.77
CA VAL A 50 -4.37 0.46 12.46
C VAL A 50 -3.15 -0.04 11.69
N GLY A 51 -2.99 0.42 10.45
CA GLY A 51 -1.85 0.14 9.59
C GLY A 51 -2.11 -1.00 8.59
N HIS A 52 -1.58 -0.83 7.39
CA HIS A 52 -1.76 -1.77 6.27
C HIS A 52 -0.55 -1.83 5.33
N GLU A 53 0.52 -1.11 5.66
CA GLU A 53 1.77 -1.12 4.90
C GLU A 53 2.84 -1.85 5.70
N MET A 54 3.25 -3.04 5.24
CA MET A 54 4.16 -3.88 6.01
C MET A 54 4.90 -4.90 5.17
N VAL A 55 6.01 -5.30 5.73
CA VAL A 55 6.79 -6.48 5.35
C VAL A 55 7.13 -7.28 6.61
N GLY A 56 7.32 -8.57 6.46
CA GLY A 56 7.59 -9.40 7.64
C GLY A 56 8.06 -10.79 7.32
N ILE A 57 7.95 -11.65 8.32
CA ILE A 57 8.29 -13.06 8.25
C ILE A 57 7.03 -13.86 8.58
N VAL A 58 6.72 -14.82 7.73
CA VAL A 58 5.62 -15.76 8.00
C VAL A 58 5.93 -16.54 9.27
N GLU A 59 5.07 -16.43 10.27
CA GLU A 59 5.22 -17.14 11.54
C GLU A 59 4.46 -18.47 11.54
N ARG A 60 3.25 -18.47 10.97
CA ARG A 60 2.38 -19.62 10.88
C ARG A 60 1.40 -19.47 9.72
N VAL A 61 1.01 -20.57 9.12
CA VAL A 61 0.01 -20.62 8.05
C VAL A 61 -1.12 -21.59 8.40
N GLY A 62 -2.28 -21.35 7.86
CA GLY A 62 -3.39 -22.30 7.87
C GLY A 62 -3.14 -23.46 6.91
N PRO A 63 -3.85 -24.60 7.08
CA PRO A 63 -3.58 -25.81 6.31
C PRO A 63 -3.90 -25.74 4.82
N ALA A 64 -4.63 -24.72 4.36
CA ALA A 64 -4.93 -24.50 2.95
C ALA A 64 -4.00 -23.52 2.25
N VAL A 65 -3.05 -22.91 2.97
CA VAL A 65 -2.05 -22.01 2.39
C VAL A 65 -0.97 -22.82 1.68
N THR A 66 -0.69 -22.46 0.43
CA THR A 66 0.23 -23.20 -0.45
C THR A 66 1.40 -22.37 -0.97
N SER A 67 1.25 -21.04 -1.06
CA SER A 67 2.24 -20.13 -1.65
C SER A 67 3.42 -19.81 -0.74
N THR A 68 3.23 -19.90 0.59
CA THR A 68 4.22 -19.50 1.59
C THR A 68 4.26 -20.48 2.77
N LYS A 69 5.36 -20.47 3.52
CA LYS A 69 5.60 -21.30 4.71
C LYS A 69 6.25 -20.49 5.85
N PRO A 70 6.20 -20.99 7.08
CA PRO A 70 6.92 -20.34 8.19
C PRO A 70 8.40 -20.13 7.88
N GLY A 71 8.89 -18.92 8.19
CA GLY A 71 10.25 -18.47 7.91
C GLY A 71 10.40 -17.67 6.61
N ASP A 72 9.45 -17.72 5.71
CA ASP A 72 9.50 -16.95 4.46
C ASP A 72 9.40 -15.44 4.72
N ARG A 73 10.19 -14.67 3.97
CA ARG A 73 10.16 -13.20 3.96
C ARG A 73 9.10 -12.75 2.99
N VAL A 74 8.16 -11.92 3.44
CA VAL A 74 7.01 -11.52 2.63
C VAL A 74 6.72 -10.02 2.69
N THR A 75 6.23 -9.48 1.59
CA THR A 75 5.42 -8.26 1.58
C THR A 75 3.94 -8.63 1.66
N VAL A 76 3.13 -7.77 2.25
CA VAL A 76 1.71 -8.01 2.47
C VAL A 76 0.90 -7.06 1.63
N ASN A 77 0.01 -7.57 0.80
CA ASN A 77 -0.90 -6.77 -0.01
C ASN A 77 -1.94 -6.08 0.90
N VAL A 78 -2.11 -4.78 0.73
CA VAL A 78 -3.14 -4.00 1.45
C VAL A 78 -4.56 -4.50 1.16
N GLU A 79 -4.80 -4.96 -0.05
CA GLU A 79 -6.08 -5.52 -0.46
C GLU A 79 -6.16 -7.01 -0.10
N THR A 80 -7.20 -7.37 0.64
CA THR A 80 -7.57 -8.77 0.83
C THR A 80 -8.58 -9.17 -0.24
N PHE A 81 -8.38 -10.29 -0.95
CA PHE A 81 -9.29 -10.69 -2.02
C PHE A 81 -9.32 -12.21 -2.22
N CYS A 82 -10.47 -12.74 -2.64
CA CYS A 82 -10.67 -14.19 -2.76
C CYS A 82 -10.00 -14.82 -4.00
N GLY A 83 -9.81 -14.05 -5.07
CA GLY A 83 -9.21 -14.54 -6.32
C GLY A 83 -10.22 -15.19 -7.31
N GLU A 84 -11.42 -15.56 -6.86
CA GLU A 84 -12.37 -16.42 -7.60
C GLU A 84 -13.74 -15.79 -7.86
N CYS A 85 -14.03 -14.60 -7.34
CA CYS A 85 -15.32 -13.95 -7.60
C CYS A 85 -15.32 -13.20 -8.94
N PHE A 86 -16.51 -12.82 -9.39
CA PHE A 86 -16.73 -12.08 -10.65
C PHE A 86 -15.75 -10.92 -10.86
N PHE A 87 -15.45 -10.17 -9.81
CA PHE A 87 -14.53 -9.03 -9.89
C PHE A 87 -13.07 -9.47 -9.94
N CYS A 88 -12.68 -10.43 -9.11
CA CYS A 88 -11.30 -10.92 -9.04
C CYS A 88 -10.86 -11.56 -10.36
N GLU A 89 -11.71 -12.41 -10.97
CA GLU A 89 -11.43 -13.04 -12.27
C GLU A 89 -11.23 -12.03 -13.42
N ARG A 90 -11.69 -10.79 -13.23
CA ARG A 90 -11.55 -9.68 -14.19
C ARG A 90 -10.47 -8.67 -13.81
N GLY A 91 -9.67 -8.96 -12.78
CA GLY A 91 -8.60 -8.08 -12.31
C GLY A 91 -9.06 -6.94 -11.39
N TYR A 92 -10.36 -6.83 -11.08
CA TYR A 92 -10.88 -5.79 -10.18
C TYR A 92 -10.88 -6.26 -8.73
N VAL A 93 -9.72 -6.66 -8.21
CA VAL A 93 -9.57 -7.26 -6.87
C VAL A 93 -10.00 -6.33 -5.74
N ASN A 94 -9.88 -5.01 -5.93
CA ASN A 94 -10.37 -3.99 -5.01
C ASN A 94 -11.91 -3.99 -4.82
N ASN A 95 -12.66 -4.60 -5.75
CA ASN A 95 -14.11 -4.77 -5.70
C ASN A 95 -14.51 -6.19 -5.27
N CYS A 96 -13.59 -6.97 -4.71
CA CYS A 96 -13.86 -8.32 -4.26
C CYS A 96 -15.06 -8.37 -3.30
N VAL A 97 -15.96 -9.34 -3.51
CA VAL A 97 -17.17 -9.49 -2.69
C VAL A 97 -16.87 -9.95 -1.26
N GLU A 98 -15.73 -10.62 -1.04
CA GLU A 98 -15.27 -11.10 0.28
C GLU A 98 -14.12 -10.26 0.86
N GLY A 99 -13.68 -9.22 0.16
CA GLY A 99 -12.47 -8.49 0.50
C GLY A 99 -12.49 -7.02 0.19
N GLY A 100 -11.35 -6.54 -0.26
CA GLY A 100 -11.01 -5.15 -0.42
C GLY A 100 -10.04 -4.69 0.67
N TRP A 101 -9.88 -3.42 0.86
CA TRP A 101 -9.06 -2.92 1.96
C TRP A 101 -9.74 -3.19 3.31
N TYR A 102 -9.28 -4.22 4.05
CA TYR A 102 -9.79 -4.57 5.39
C TYR A 102 -8.77 -4.37 6.48
N LEU A 103 -7.48 -4.59 6.20
CA LEU A 103 -6.38 -4.42 7.15
C LEU A 103 -6.33 -3.00 7.70
N GLY A 104 -6.28 -2.86 9.00
CA GLY A 104 -6.16 -1.59 9.69
C GLY A 104 -7.45 -0.81 9.88
N HIS A 105 -8.62 -1.31 9.38
CA HIS A 105 -9.89 -0.63 9.65
C HIS A 105 -11.09 -1.56 9.90
N LYS A 106 -11.17 -2.74 9.28
CA LYS A 106 -12.19 -3.77 9.56
C LYS A 106 -11.64 -4.96 10.34
N ILE A 107 -10.38 -5.26 10.10
CA ILE A 107 -9.61 -6.25 10.85
C ILE A 107 -8.34 -5.59 11.35
N ASP A 108 -7.71 -6.15 12.38
CA ASP A 108 -6.46 -5.63 12.92
C ASP A 108 -5.40 -5.55 11.82
N GLY A 109 -4.70 -4.43 11.78
CA GLY A 109 -3.63 -4.12 10.83
C GLY A 109 -2.24 -4.32 11.41
N CYS A 110 -1.26 -3.63 10.84
CA CYS A 110 0.16 -3.91 11.00
C CYS A 110 0.93 -3.01 11.99
N GLN A 111 0.29 -2.05 12.66
CA GLN A 111 0.96 -1.28 13.72
C GLN A 111 1.04 -2.12 15.00
N THR A 112 1.65 -3.29 14.90
CA THR A 112 1.77 -4.34 15.93
C THR A 112 2.91 -5.29 15.58
N GLU A 113 3.29 -6.17 16.52
CA GLU A 113 4.33 -7.18 16.28
C GLU A 113 3.85 -8.32 15.36
N TYR A 114 2.56 -8.67 15.41
CA TYR A 114 1.98 -9.78 14.64
C TYR A 114 0.64 -9.40 14.04
N VAL A 115 0.44 -9.78 12.81
CA VAL A 115 -0.80 -9.53 12.07
C VAL A 115 -1.33 -10.83 11.45
N ARG A 116 -2.65 -10.97 11.43
CA ARG A 116 -3.33 -12.03 10.69
C ARG A 116 -3.65 -11.52 9.29
N VAL A 117 -3.15 -12.19 8.29
CA VAL A 117 -3.43 -11.93 6.88
C VAL A 117 -4.42 -12.97 6.38
N PRO A 118 -5.66 -12.60 6.04
CA PRO A 118 -6.63 -13.53 5.46
C PRO A 118 -6.27 -13.84 4.01
N ILE A 119 -6.66 -15.03 3.55
CA ILE A 119 -6.45 -15.50 2.17
C ILE A 119 -5.00 -15.30 1.73
N ALA A 120 -4.09 -15.89 2.50
CA ALA A 120 -2.66 -15.63 2.45
C ALA A 120 -2.03 -15.86 1.07
N ASP A 121 -2.52 -16.84 0.29
CA ASP A 121 -2.02 -17.10 -1.06
C ASP A 121 -2.22 -15.92 -2.04
N ASN A 122 -3.18 -15.03 -1.76
CA ASN A 122 -3.41 -13.79 -2.50
C ASN A 122 -2.89 -12.55 -1.77
N GLY A 123 -2.68 -12.67 -0.45
CA GLY A 123 -2.29 -11.56 0.42
C GLY A 123 -0.79 -11.44 0.68
N LEU A 124 -0.01 -12.46 0.35
CA LEU A 124 1.44 -12.51 0.61
C LEU A 124 2.22 -12.73 -0.68
N GLU A 125 3.32 -11.99 -0.82
CA GLU A 125 4.27 -12.16 -1.91
C GLU A 125 5.67 -12.35 -1.34
N LEU A 126 6.41 -13.34 -1.86
CA LEU A 126 7.77 -13.63 -1.42
C LEU A 126 8.72 -12.49 -1.80
N ILE A 127 9.54 -12.08 -0.85
CA ILE A 127 10.59 -11.09 -1.10
C ILE A 127 11.82 -11.81 -1.66
N PRO A 128 12.28 -11.47 -2.88
CA PRO A 128 13.51 -12.01 -3.45
C PRO A 128 14.73 -11.81 -2.53
N ASP A 129 15.66 -12.75 -2.54
CA ASP A 129 16.82 -12.74 -1.63
C ASP A 129 17.73 -11.51 -1.80
N ASN A 130 17.79 -10.97 -3.01
CA ASN A 130 18.58 -9.78 -3.35
C ASN A 130 17.93 -8.45 -2.93
N LEU A 131 16.71 -8.47 -2.40
CA LEU A 131 16.00 -7.27 -1.92
C LEU A 131 15.91 -7.24 -0.40
N THR A 132 16.03 -6.04 0.16
CA THR A 132 15.82 -5.79 1.59
C THR A 132 14.36 -5.45 1.89
N TYR A 133 13.97 -5.48 3.15
CA TYR A 133 12.64 -5.03 3.58
C TYR A 133 12.33 -3.58 3.20
N LYS A 134 13.36 -2.71 3.21
CA LYS A 134 13.20 -1.29 2.85
C LYS A 134 12.91 -1.11 1.35
N ASP A 135 13.50 -1.93 0.51
CA ASP A 135 13.33 -1.86 -0.94
C ASP A 135 11.89 -2.19 -1.36
N VAL A 136 11.22 -3.05 -0.59
CA VAL A 136 9.89 -3.58 -0.95
C VAL A 136 8.75 -3.06 -0.08
N LEU A 137 9.01 -2.27 0.96
CA LEU A 137 7.94 -1.79 1.84
C LEU A 137 6.85 -1.03 1.09
N ALA A 138 7.24 -0.18 0.13
CA ALA A 138 6.30 0.61 -0.67
C ALA A 138 5.41 -0.24 -1.59
N VAL A 139 5.82 -1.49 -1.88
CA VAL A 139 5.06 -2.43 -2.74
C VAL A 139 3.77 -2.87 -2.07
N SER A 140 3.68 -2.80 -0.74
CA SER A 140 2.47 -3.21 -0.01
C SER A 140 1.25 -2.32 -0.28
N CYS A 141 1.43 -1.02 -0.62
CA CYS A 141 0.33 -0.07 -0.78
C CYS A 141 0.63 1.05 -1.78
N VAL A 142 1.60 1.91 -1.47
CA VAL A 142 1.74 3.21 -2.18
C VAL A 142 2.28 3.05 -3.60
N LEU A 143 3.15 2.10 -3.86
CA LEU A 143 3.71 1.89 -5.20
C LEU A 143 2.66 1.34 -6.19
N PRO A 144 1.87 0.30 -5.86
CA PRO A 144 0.76 -0.14 -6.70
C PRO A 144 -0.27 0.97 -6.95
N SER A 145 -0.54 1.82 -5.95
CA SER A 145 -1.45 2.96 -6.11
C SER A 145 -0.93 3.96 -7.16
N GLY A 146 0.37 4.27 -7.12
CA GLY A 146 1.00 5.14 -8.11
C GLY A 146 1.04 4.54 -9.51
N TYR A 147 1.33 3.24 -9.61
CA TYR A 147 1.32 2.52 -10.90
C TYR A 147 -0.08 2.48 -11.50
N PHE A 148 -1.09 2.14 -10.71
CA PHE A 148 -2.48 2.13 -11.15
C PHE A 148 -2.95 3.51 -11.62
N GLY A 149 -2.54 4.60 -10.94
CA GLY A 149 -2.80 5.96 -11.39
C GLY A 149 -2.19 6.27 -12.76
N ALA A 150 -0.95 5.83 -12.99
CA ALA A 150 -0.27 6.02 -14.27
C ALA A 150 -0.92 5.18 -15.40
N GLU A 151 -1.36 3.96 -15.09
CA GLU A 151 -2.08 3.09 -16.03
C GLU A 151 -3.44 3.67 -16.41
N LEU A 152 -4.22 4.14 -15.41
CA LEU A 152 -5.52 4.77 -15.66
C LEU A 152 -5.42 6.08 -16.46
N ALA A 153 -4.29 6.77 -16.40
CA ALA A 153 -4.04 7.97 -17.18
C ALA A 153 -3.78 7.66 -18.66
N GLU A 154 -3.69 6.38 -19.06
CA GLU A 154 -3.45 5.93 -20.44
C GLU A 154 -2.25 6.64 -21.09
N ILE A 155 -1.18 6.86 -20.32
CA ILE A 155 0.02 7.59 -20.75
C ILE A 155 0.64 6.92 -21.97
N LYS A 156 0.93 7.73 -22.99
CA LYS A 156 1.60 7.30 -24.24
C LYS A 156 3.00 7.89 -24.29
N GLU A 157 3.86 7.23 -25.06
CA GLU A 157 5.19 7.74 -25.36
C GLU A 157 5.11 9.14 -25.97
N GLY A 158 5.86 10.09 -25.41
CA GLY A 158 5.87 11.48 -25.85
C GLY A 158 4.87 12.43 -25.16
N ASP A 159 3.96 11.92 -24.34
CA ASP A 159 2.99 12.74 -23.61
C ASP A 159 3.65 13.68 -22.58
N THR A 160 2.95 14.75 -22.25
CA THR A 160 3.23 15.56 -21.05
C THR A 160 2.29 15.15 -19.94
N VAL A 161 2.85 14.69 -18.83
CA VAL A 161 2.11 14.23 -17.66
C VAL A 161 2.19 15.27 -16.55
N VAL A 162 1.06 15.60 -15.93
CA VAL A 162 1.00 16.47 -14.75
C VAL A 162 0.59 15.63 -13.53
N VAL A 163 1.38 15.73 -12.46
CA VAL A 163 1.08 15.06 -11.18
C VAL A 163 0.80 16.10 -10.11
N LEU A 164 -0.43 16.10 -9.61
CA LEU A 164 -0.88 17.03 -8.57
C LEU A 164 -0.65 16.42 -7.18
N GLY A 165 0.31 16.99 -6.45
CA GLY A 165 0.73 16.55 -5.12
C GLY A 165 2.02 15.73 -5.15
N CYS A 166 3.06 16.19 -4.46
CA CYS A 166 4.34 15.52 -4.27
C CYS A 166 4.40 14.84 -2.89
N GLY A 167 3.36 14.09 -2.54
CA GLY A 167 3.37 13.14 -1.44
C GLY A 167 3.82 11.74 -1.90
N PRO A 168 3.80 10.72 -1.02
CA PRO A 168 4.21 9.36 -1.39
C PRO A 168 3.49 8.81 -2.64
N CYS A 169 2.18 8.97 -2.75
CA CYS A 169 1.44 8.58 -3.96
C CYS A 169 1.87 9.36 -5.20
N GLY A 170 2.10 10.68 -5.08
CA GLY A 170 2.57 11.49 -6.19
C GLY A 170 3.95 11.06 -6.68
N TYR A 171 4.87 10.77 -5.76
CA TYR A 171 6.20 10.26 -6.11
C TYR A 171 6.12 8.92 -6.84
N THR A 172 5.34 7.99 -6.31
CA THR A 172 5.18 6.67 -6.96
C THR A 172 4.43 6.76 -8.29
N SER A 173 3.50 7.73 -8.43
CA SER A 173 2.86 8.02 -9.72
C SER A 173 3.84 8.58 -10.75
N MET A 174 4.73 9.50 -10.36
CA MET A 174 5.78 10.03 -11.22
C MET A 174 6.77 8.92 -11.64
N MET A 175 7.23 8.11 -10.66
CA MET A 175 8.10 6.96 -10.93
C MET A 175 7.45 5.99 -11.93
N SER A 176 6.19 5.65 -11.72
CA SER A 176 5.44 4.73 -12.59
C SER A 176 5.17 5.33 -13.96
N ALA A 177 4.86 6.62 -14.04
CA ALA A 177 4.66 7.32 -15.31
C ALA A 177 5.90 7.25 -16.21
N ARG A 178 7.13 7.27 -15.63
CA ARG A 178 8.37 7.10 -16.41
C ARG A 178 8.43 5.80 -17.21
N LEU A 179 7.78 4.73 -16.74
CA LEU A 179 7.74 3.43 -17.44
C LEU A 179 7.01 3.53 -18.79
N PHE A 180 6.11 4.49 -18.94
CA PHE A 180 5.35 4.75 -20.17
C PHE A 180 6.06 5.75 -21.11
N LYS A 181 7.28 6.20 -20.78
CA LYS A 181 8.13 7.09 -21.58
C LYS A 181 7.48 8.41 -21.99
N PRO A 182 6.86 9.17 -21.08
CA PRO A 182 6.39 10.51 -21.41
C PRO A 182 7.57 11.42 -21.81
N ALA A 183 7.31 12.42 -22.65
CA ALA A 183 8.29 13.45 -22.99
C ALA A 183 8.62 14.36 -21.79
N ARG A 184 7.65 14.54 -20.88
CA ARG A 184 7.80 15.43 -19.72
C ARG A 184 6.87 15.00 -18.59
N ILE A 185 7.36 15.12 -17.35
CA ILE A 185 6.56 15.03 -16.12
C ILE A 185 6.67 16.34 -15.36
N ILE A 186 5.53 16.97 -15.10
CA ILE A 186 5.39 18.21 -14.33
C ILE A 186 4.82 17.85 -12.96
N ALA A 187 5.57 18.13 -11.91
CA ALA A 187 5.14 17.98 -10.53
C ALA A 187 4.54 19.29 -10.02
N VAL A 188 3.41 19.23 -9.34
CA VAL A 188 2.77 20.40 -8.72
C VAL A 188 2.57 20.13 -7.24
N ASP A 189 3.08 21.01 -6.37
CA ASP A 189 2.84 20.93 -4.92
C ASP A 189 2.89 22.34 -4.31
N ARG A 190 2.57 22.43 -3.03
CA ARG A 190 2.62 23.66 -2.24
C ARG A 190 3.92 23.83 -1.45
N HIS A 191 4.78 22.80 -1.44
CA HIS A 191 5.99 22.68 -0.65
C HIS A 191 7.21 22.53 -1.56
N ASP A 192 8.12 23.51 -1.55
CA ASP A 192 9.31 23.52 -2.41
C ASP A 192 10.20 22.31 -2.20
N GLU A 193 10.39 21.89 -0.95
CA GLU A 193 11.23 20.75 -0.59
C GLU A 193 10.73 19.44 -1.21
N ARG A 194 9.43 19.28 -1.36
CA ARG A 194 8.83 18.07 -2.01
C ARG A 194 9.03 18.09 -3.51
N GLY A 195 8.83 19.25 -4.13
CA GLY A 195 9.07 19.41 -5.56
C GLY A 195 10.54 19.21 -5.90
N GLN A 196 11.44 19.83 -5.12
CA GLN A 196 12.88 19.66 -5.29
C GLN A 196 13.30 18.20 -5.16
N PHE A 197 12.76 17.48 -4.17
CA PHE A 197 13.02 16.04 -4.00
C PHE A 197 12.64 15.23 -5.26
N ALA A 198 11.51 15.54 -5.90
CA ALA A 198 11.11 14.88 -7.14
C ALA A 198 12.08 15.17 -8.30
N LEU A 199 12.56 16.42 -8.42
CA LEU A 199 13.55 16.83 -9.42
C LEU A 199 14.90 16.14 -9.19
N ASP A 200 15.40 16.15 -7.96
CA ASP A 200 16.71 15.57 -7.59
C ASP A 200 16.78 14.06 -7.86
N HIS A 201 15.64 13.37 -7.80
CA HIS A 201 15.53 11.94 -8.09
C HIS A 201 15.18 11.64 -9.57
N GLY A 202 15.02 12.66 -10.40
CA GLY A 202 14.67 12.49 -11.82
C GLY A 202 13.25 11.96 -12.04
N TRP A 203 12.37 12.06 -11.04
CA TRP A 203 10.97 11.61 -11.16
C TRP A 203 10.12 12.66 -11.88
N ALA A 204 10.43 13.94 -11.73
CA ALA A 204 9.84 15.03 -12.48
C ALA A 204 10.90 15.80 -13.27
N ASP A 205 10.49 16.47 -14.35
CA ASP A 205 11.33 17.33 -15.16
C ASP A 205 11.13 18.80 -14.80
N VAL A 206 9.93 19.15 -14.32
CA VAL A 206 9.53 20.49 -13.92
C VAL A 206 8.77 20.43 -12.61
N PHE A 207 8.96 21.42 -11.75
CA PHE A 207 8.18 21.61 -10.55
C PHE A 207 7.52 22.99 -10.56
N ILE A 208 6.24 23.02 -10.21
CA ILE A 208 5.46 24.24 -10.05
C ILE A 208 4.95 24.33 -8.60
N ASN A 209 5.28 25.39 -7.90
CA ASN A 209 4.74 25.66 -6.58
C ASN A 209 3.43 26.44 -6.69
N SER A 210 2.30 25.76 -6.50
CA SER A 210 0.95 26.33 -6.63
C SER A 210 0.59 27.43 -5.61
N LYS A 211 1.47 27.75 -4.64
CA LYS A 211 1.35 28.93 -3.78
C LYS A 211 2.03 30.15 -4.37
N LYS A 212 2.94 29.98 -5.32
CA LYS A 212 3.79 31.02 -5.87
C LYS A 212 3.50 31.31 -7.33
N GLU A 213 2.97 30.33 -8.04
CA GLU A 213 2.72 30.37 -9.47
C GLU A 213 1.30 29.90 -9.77
N ASP A 214 0.70 30.43 -10.84
CA ASP A 214 -0.56 29.93 -11.38
C ASP A 214 -0.31 28.64 -12.17
N VAL A 215 -1.20 27.66 -12.05
CA VAL A 215 -1.01 26.30 -12.56
C VAL A 215 -1.94 26.04 -13.75
#